data_b0dfc83760cb353665bb10548654d26f
#
_entry.id   b0dfc83760cb353665bb10548654d26f
#
_cell.length_a   1.000
_cell.length_b   1.000
_cell.length_c   1.000
_cell.angle_alpha   90.00
_cell.angle_beta   90.00
_cell.angle_gamma   90.00
#
_symmetry.space_group_name_H-M   'P 1'
#
loop_
_entity.id
_entity.type
_entity.pdbx_description
1 polymer ?
#
loop_
_entity_poly.entity_id
_entity_poly.type
_entity_poly.pdbx_seq_one_letter_code
_entity_poly.pdbx_strand_id
1 'polypeptide(L)'
;MTEQQLLPAKTKLIILCGCLIALLAFGPRSAMGFFQQPILDTTGWGSATFGLAIAIQNLAWGVGQPIFGALADRFGAYRSLAAGGIIYAIGLYIMGTADAPIWLHIGGGIMIGLGVAAGSFGIILSVFARHVAPEQRSIVFGMGTAAGSAGMFLFSPLSVKLIESYGWSSSLLIMSALMLLIPLLAIPLRGNAKTGSVAIENMNQTIAEALREAMGHKSFLLLTSGFFVCGFQVAFITAHFPKYISDIGLDVSLGGLTVAAWAIALIGLFNIFGSLASGVLGQKYSKPMMLSYLYLGRSIATAAFLLLPQTPTSIIIYSIIMGLLWLSTVAPTNALVAVMFGTRHLGMLGGIVFFSHQIGSFLGVYFGGYLRDVYGSYDVVWWLGVALGVAAAIIHWPIKETPVERPVTA
;
A
#
# COMPACT_ATOMS: atom_id res chain seq x y z
N MET A 1 -16.61 -24.16 -26.67
CA MET A 1 -16.28 -22.77 -26.27
C MET A 1 -17.58 -22.12 -25.87
N THR A 2 -17.92 -22.21 -24.59
CA THR A 2 -19.12 -21.58 -24.02
C THR A 2 -18.95 -20.06 -24.09
N GLU A 3 -19.95 -19.34 -24.57
CA GLU A 3 -20.03 -17.88 -24.53
C GLU A 3 -19.67 -17.39 -23.13
N GLN A 4 -18.46 -16.82 -23.00
CA GLN A 4 -18.10 -16.04 -21.80
C GLN A 4 -19.14 -14.94 -21.73
N GLN A 5 -20.03 -14.99 -20.73
CA GLN A 5 -21.03 -13.97 -20.50
C GLN A 5 -20.32 -12.62 -20.37
N LEU A 6 -20.41 -11.83 -21.43
CA LEU A 6 -19.84 -10.48 -21.48
C LEU A 6 -20.46 -9.68 -20.34
N LEU A 7 -19.60 -9.10 -19.47
CA LEU A 7 -20.06 -8.22 -18.39
C LEU A 7 -20.96 -7.12 -18.96
N PRO A 8 -22.09 -6.79 -18.30
CA PRO A 8 -22.95 -5.69 -18.69
C PRO A 8 -22.18 -4.37 -18.78
N ALA A 9 -22.55 -3.48 -19.69
CA ALA A 9 -21.87 -2.20 -19.90
C ALA A 9 -21.73 -1.39 -18.60
N LYS A 10 -22.79 -1.39 -17.76
CA LYS A 10 -22.76 -0.74 -16.44
C LYS A 10 -21.70 -1.34 -15.52
N THR A 11 -21.57 -2.65 -15.49
CA THR A 11 -20.54 -3.34 -14.67
C THR A 11 -19.12 -3.03 -15.17
N LYS A 12 -18.91 -3.00 -16.48
CA LYS A 12 -17.62 -2.57 -17.07
C LYS A 12 -17.26 -1.15 -16.68
N LEU A 13 -18.22 -0.22 -16.71
CA LEU A 13 -18.03 1.17 -16.29
C LEU A 13 -17.67 1.27 -14.80
N ILE A 14 -18.33 0.50 -13.91
CA ILE A 14 -18.04 0.45 -12.49
C ILE A 14 -16.60 -0.04 -12.24
N ILE A 15 -16.20 -1.11 -12.93
CA ILE A 15 -14.83 -1.67 -12.81
C ILE A 15 -13.81 -0.65 -13.30
N LEU A 16 -14.02 -0.05 -14.46
CA LEU A 16 -13.12 0.97 -15.02
C LEU A 16 -12.97 2.16 -14.05
N CYS A 17 -14.07 2.73 -13.57
CA CYS A 17 -14.04 3.85 -12.63
C CYS A 17 -13.36 3.46 -11.30
N GLY A 18 -13.63 2.27 -10.77
CA GLY A 18 -12.94 1.78 -9.56
C GLY A 18 -11.44 1.60 -9.77
N CYS A 19 -11.01 1.08 -10.91
CA CYS A 19 -9.60 0.98 -11.28
C CYS A 19 -8.94 2.36 -11.40
N LEU A 20 -9.61 3.34 -12.01
CA LEU A 20 -9.11 4.72 -12.11
C LEU A 20 -9.01 5.39 -10.74
N ILE A 21 -9.98 5.15 -9.84
CA ILE A 21 -9.90 5.63 -8.45
C ILE A 21 -8.70 5.00 -7.73
N ALA A 22 -8.48 3.69 -7.87
CA ALA A 22 -7.32 3.02 -7.28
C ALA A 22 -6.00 3.60 -7.82
N LEU A 23 -5.90 3.83 -9.11
CA LEU A 23 -4.74 4.45 -9.77
C LEU A 23 -4.47 5.85 -9.19
N LEU A 24 -5.50 6.69 -9.07
CA LEU A 24 -5.38 8.04 -8.52
C LEU A 24 -5.08 8.04 -7.02
N ALA A 25 -5.67 7.13 -6.25
CA ALA A 25 -5.45 7.06 -4.80
C ALA A 25 -4.02 6.65 -4.44
N PHE A 26 -3.44 5.71 -5.20
CA PHE A 26 -2.11 5.16 -4.90
C PHE A 26 -0.97 5.84 -5.67
N GLY A 27 -1.27 6.44 -6.82
CA GLY A 27 -0.27 7.06 -7.70
C GLY A 27 0.53 8.18 -7.01
N PRO A 28 -0.10 9.32 -6.64
CA PRO A 28 0.61 10.44 -6.02
C PRO A 28 1.32 10.03 -4.72
N ARG A 29 0.67 9.19 -3.90
CA ARG A 29 1.29 8.70 -2.65
C ARG A 29 2.61 7.97 -2.90
N SER A 30 2.68 7.13 -3.92
CA SER A 30 3.90 6.37 -4.25
C SER A 30 5.02 7.25 -4.78
N ALA A 31 4.69 8.43 -5.27
CA ALA A 31 5.62 9.40 -5.82
C ALA A 31 6.09 10.46 -4.79
N MET A 32 5.63 10.40 -3.53
CA MET A 32 5.99 11.42 -2.52
C MET A 32 7.49 11.52 -2.28
N GLY A 33 8.24 10.43 -2.42
CA GLY A 33 9.70 10.43 -2.27
C GLY A 33 10.43 11.41 -3.21
N PHE A 34 9.88 11.70 -4.39
CA PHE A 34 10.46 12.68 -5.34
C PHE A 34 10.34 14.14 -4.86
N PHE A 35 9.37 14.42 -4.00
CA PHE A 35 9.16 15.75 -3.43
C PHE A 35 10.09 16.06 -2.26
N GLN A 36 10.74 15.05 -1.66
CA GLN A 36 11.59 15.24 -0.48
C GLN A 36 12.69 16.26 -0.76
N GLN A 37 13.58 16.00 -1.73
CA GLN A 37 14.71 16.87 -2.00
C GLN A 37 14.29 18.31 -2.38
N PRO A 38 13.35 18.53 -3.33
CA PRO A 38 12.91 19.88 -3.70
C PRO A 38 12.31 20.68 -2.53
N ILE A 39 11.59 20.01 -1.61
CA ILE A 39 11.07 20.65 -0.40
C ILE A 39 12.21 21.03 0.54
N LEU A 40 13.16 20.14 0.81
CA LEU A 40 14.30 20.41 1.69
C LEU A 40 15.15 21.58 1.16
N ASP A 41 15.44 21.61 -0.14
CA ASP A 41 16.25 22.64 -0.77
C ASP A 41 15.60 24.04 -0.71
N THR A 42 14.26 24.08 -0.81
CA THR A 42 13.52 25.36 -0.83
C THR A 42 13.21 25.89 0.56
N THR A 43 12.96 24.99 1.53
CA THR A 43 12.48 25.38 2.88
C THR A 43 13.56 25.34 3.92
N GLY A 44 14.66 24.62 3.68
CA GLY A 44 15.71 24.37 4.68
C GLY A 44 15.31 23.37 5.77
N TRP A 45 14.16 22.67 5.61
CA TRP A 45 13.73 21.66 6.60
C TRP A 45 14.57 20.40 6.49
N GLY A 46 14.69 19.66 7.63
CA GLY A 46 15.42 18.40 7.66
C GLY A 46 14.63 17.21 7.07
N SER A 47 15.34 16.15 6.71
CA SER A 47 14.74 14.89 6.24
C SER A 47 13.80 14.28 7.28
N ALA A 48 14.07 14.47 8.57
CA ALA A 48 13.19 14.04 9.66
C ALA A 48 11.80 14.71 9.58
N THR A 49 11.73 15.99 9.22
CA THR A 49 10.46 16.72 9.08
C THR A 49 9.61 16.11 7.95
N PHE A 50 10.21 15.86 6.79
CA PHE A 50 9.53 15.20 5.69
C PHE A 50 9.16 13.75 6.04
N GLY A 51 10.11 13.01 6.60
CA GLY A 51 9.90 11.63 7.05
C GLY A 51 8.75 11.52 8.05
N LEU A 52 8.63 12.45 9.01
CA LEU A 52 7.53 12.48 9.97
C LEU A 52 6.19 12.73 9.28
N ALA A 53 6.12 13.63 8.29
CA ALA A 53 4.88 13.86 7.55
C ALA A 53 4.40 12.57 6.84
N ILE A 54 5.28 11.87 6.12
CA ILE A 54 4.94 10.64 5.43
C ILE A 54 4.71 9.47 6.42
N ALA A 55 5.38 9.48 7.58
CA ALA A 55 5.11 8.52 8.65
C ALA A 55 3.69 8.70 9.21
N ILE A 56 3.28 9.94 9.53
CA ILE A 56 1.91 10.28 9.95
C ILE A 56 0.90 9.87 8.87
N GLN A 57 1.22 10.05 7.58
CA GLN A 57 0.36 9.64 6.46
C GLN A 57 0.03 8.14 6.52
N ASN A 58 1.03 7.29 6.78
CA ASN A 58 0.82 5.85 6.89
C ASN A 58 -0.03 5.49 8.11
N LEU A 59 0.20 6.15 9.25
CA LEU A 59 -0.59 5.91 10.45
C LEU A 59 -2.05 6.38 10.27
N ALA A 60 -2.25 7.56 9.70
CA ALA A 60 -3.58 8.09 9.39
C ALA A 60 -4.34 7.18 8.40
N TRP A 61 -3.64 6.60 7.42
CA TRP A 61 -4.22 5.57 6.55
C TRP A 61 -4.66 4.34 7.34
N GLY A 62 -3.81 3.81 8.24
CA GLY A 62 -4.12 2.64 9.05
C GLY A 62 -5.35 2.84 9.94
N VAL A 63 -5.43 3.99 10.62
CA VAL A 63 -6.56 4.36 11.47
C VAL A 63 -7.81 4.69 10.65
N GLY A 64 -7.64 5.39 9.54
CA GLY A 64 -8.75 5.82 8.68
C GLY A 64 -9.44 4.67 7.95
N GLN A 65 -8.72 3.58 7.64
CA GLN A 65 -9.28 2.49 6.83
C GLN A 65 -10.52 1.82 7.43
N PRO A 66 -10.57 1.42 8.71
CA PRO A 66 -11.80 0.88 9.30
C PRO A 66 -12.91 1.93 9.39
N ILE A 67 -12.59 3.20 9.62
CA ILE A 67 -13.56 4.29 9.70
C ILE A 67 -14.25 4.48 8.34
N PHE A 68 -13.48 4.66 7.28
CA PHE A 68 -14.05 4.84 5.94
C PHE A 68 -14.70 3.57 5.40
N GLY A 69 -14.23 2.38 5.80
CA GLY A 69 -14.90 1.12 5.54
C GLY A 69 -16.32 1.09 6.15
N ALA A 70 -16.44 1.42 7.43
CA ALA A 70 -17.73 1.49 8.12
C ALA A 70 -18.66 2.57 7.53
N LEU A 71 -18.10 3.73 7.15
CA LEU A 71 -18.86 4.77 6.44
C LEU A 71 -19.37 4.29 5.07
N ALA A 72 -18.53 3.56 4.33
CA ALA A 72 -18.91 2.99 3.04
C ALA A 72 -20.01 1.93 3.18
N ASP A 73 -19.96 1.10 4.22
CA ASP A 73 -21.00 0.11 4.50
C ASP A 73 -22.32 0.75 4.92
N ARG A 74 -22.28 1.82 5.72
CA ARG A 74 -23.48 2.50 6.22
C ARG A 74 -24.11 3.46 5.23
N PHE A 75 -23.28 4.26 4.53
CA PHE A 75 -23.72 5.36 3.70
C PHE A 75 -23.52 5.15 2.19
N GLY A 76 -22.91 4.00 1.82
CA GLY A 76 -22.56 3.63 0.45
C GLY A 76 -21.15 4.07 0.05
N ALA A 77 -20.49 3.25 -0.76
CA ALA A 77 -19.10 3.44 -1.19
C ALA A 77 -18.85 4.80 -1.87
N TYR A 78 -19.82 5.29 -2.67
CA TYR A 78 -19.73 6.59 -3.34
C TYR A 78 -19.37 7.74 -2.37
N ARG A 79 -20.09 7.83 -1.24
CA ARG A 79 -19.89 8.94 -0.28
C ARG A 79 -18.51 8.86 0.38
N SER A 80 -18.07 7.67 0.74
CA SER A 80 -16.73 7.45 1.30
C SER A 80 -15.64 7.82 0.31
N LEU A 81 -15.72 7.31 -0.92
CA LEU A 81 -14.76 7.60 -1.99
C LEU A 81 -14.71 9.09 -2.35
N ALA A 82 -15.88 9.73 -2.48
CA ALA A 82 -15.97 11.16 -2.81
C ALA A 82 -15.39 12.03 -1.69
N ALA A 83 -15.74 11.76 -0.43
CA ALA A 83 -15.13 12.46 0.72
C ALA A 83 -13.62 12.25 0.77
N GLY A 84 -13.15 11.02 0.55
CA GLY A 84 -11.73 10.71 0.49
C GLY A 84 -10.99 11.46 -0.60
N GLY A 85 -11.54 11.55 -1.80
CA GLY A 85 -10.96 12.31 -2.91
C GLY A 85 -10.83 13.81 -2.59
N ILE A 86 -11.86 14.40 -1.96
CA ILE A 86 -11.84 15.80 -1.51
C ILE A 86 -10.79 16.00 -0.40
N ILE A 87 -10.77 15.14 0.62
CA ILE A 87 -9.79 15.22 1.71
C ILE A 87 -8.38 15.11 1.15
N TYR A 88 -8.15 14.19 0.20
CA TYR A 88 -6.86 14.02 -0.45
C TYR A 88 -6.46 15.28 -1.24
N ALA A 89 -7.37 15.86 -2.02
CA ALA A 89 -7.13 17.09 -2.77
C ALA A 89 -6.73 18.23 -1.83
N ILE A 90 -7.49 18.45 -0.75
CA ILE A 90 -7.17 19.47 0.26
C ILE A 90 -5.81 19.18 0.90
N GLY A 91 -5.50 17.92 1.21
CA GLY A 91 -4.21 17.52 1.77
C GLY A 91 -3.04 17.88 0.87
N LEU A 92 -3.13 17.58 -0.44
CA LEU A 92 -2.12 17.95 -1.42
C LEU A 92 -1.99 19.46 -1.59
N TYR A 93 -3.12 20.20 -1.57
CA TYR A 93 -3.13 21.65 -1.62
C TYR A 93 -2.39 22.27 -0.42
N ILE A 94 -2.72 21.84 0.81
CA ILE A 94 -2.06 22.31 2.04
C ILE A 94 -0.56 21.96 2.00
N MET A 95 -0.21 20.75 1.58
CA MET A 95 1.19 20.33 1.44
C MET A 95 1.94 21.20 0.43
N GLY A 96 1.31 21.53 -0.72
CA GLY A 96 1.91 22.33 -1.79
C GLY A 96 2.07 23.81 -1.43
N THR A 97 1.32 24.31 -0.45
CA THR A 97 1.35 25.70 0.05
C THR A 97 1.96 25.81 1.44
N ALA A 98 2.58 24.74 1.96
CA ALA A 98 3.11 24.72 3.31
C ALA A 98 4.28 25.69 3.48
N ASP A 99 4.14 26.65 4.40
CA ASP A 99 5.15 27.61 4.84
C ASP A 99 5.80 27.25 6.18
N ALA A 100 5.23 26.26 6.88
CA ALA A 100 5.74 25.74 8.13
C ALA A 100 5.61 24.20 8.20
N PRO A 101 6.49 23.49 8.95
CA PRO A 101 6.45 22.04 9.09
C PRO A 101 5.09 21.46 9.51
N ILE A 102 4.33 22.21 10.33
CA ILE A 102 3.01 21.78 10.81
C ILE A 102 2.02 21.57 9.65
N TRP A 103 2.05 22.43 8.62
CA TRP A 103 1.18 22.31 7.46
C TRP A 103 1.57 21.12 6.58
N LEU A 104 2.88 20.82 6.49
CA LEU A 104 3.35 19.59 5.85
C LEU A 104 2.80 18.34 6.56
N HIS A 105 2.82 18.32 7.90
CA HIS A 105 2.31 17.20 8.70
C HIS A 105 0.79 17.07 8.62
N ILE A 106 0.05 18.19 8.62
CA ILE A 106 -1.41 18.16 8.49
C ILE A 106 -1.81 17.76 7.07
N GLY A 107 -1.31 18.44 6.04
CA GLY A 107 -1.67 18.20 4.64
C GLY A 107 -1.10 16.88 4.14
N GLY A 108 0.23 16.77 4.14
CA GLY A 108 0.97 15.62 3.63
C GLY A 108 0.79 14.35 4.51
N GLY A 109 0.65 14.55 5.80
CA GLY A 109 0.47 13.46 6.77
C GLY A 109 -1.00 13.07 6.95
N ILE A 110 -1.74 13.83 7.76
CA ILE A 110 -3.08 13.45 8.21
C ILE A 110 -4.07 13.38 7.04
N MET A 111 -4.18 14.46 6.26
CA MET A 111 -5.24 14.54 5.24
C MET A 111 -5.00 13.60 4.06
N ILE A 112 -3.78 13.53 3.53
CA ILE A 112 -3.47 12.57 2.47
C ILE A 112 -3.66 11.13 2.98
N GLY A 113 -3.22 10.82 4.22
CA GLY A 113 -3.41 9.49 4.81
C GLY A 113 -4.88 9.08 4.92
N LEU A 114 -5.75 9.99 5.39
CA LEU A 114 -7.20 9.75 5.42
C LEU A 114 -7.81 9.65 4.02
N GLY A 115 -7.36 10.46 3.06
CA GLY A 115 -7.78 10.39 1.66
C GLY A 115 -7.47 9.03 1.02
N VAL A 116 -6.24 8.51 1.25
CA VAL A 116 -5.83 7.17 0.80
C VAL A 116 -6.65 6.08 1.49
N ALA A 117 -6.94 6.22 2.79
CA ALA A 117 -7.78 5.28 3.52
C ALA A 117 -9.18 5.13 2.90
N ALA A 118 -9.78 6.25 2.52
CA ALA A 118 -11.09 6.27 1.86
C ALA A 118 -11.06 5.74 0.42
N GLY A 119 -9.94 5.92 -0.31
CA GLY A 119 -9.70 5.34 -1.64
C GLY A 119 -9.13 3.93 -1.61
N SER A 120 -9.09 3.27 -0.45
CA SER A 120 -8.47 1.97 -0.27
C SER A 120 -9.09 0.85 -1.11
N PHE A 121 -8.27 -0.17 -1.42
CA PHE A 121 -8.72 -1.36 -2.14
C PHE A 121 -9.95 -2.02 -1.50
N GLY A 122 -10.05 -2.07 -0.17
CA GLY A 122 -11.16 -2.70 0.53
C GLY A 122 -12.53 -2.17 0.09
N ILE A 123 -12.68 -0.86 -0.05
CA ILE A 123 -13.93 -0.23 -0.48
C ILE A 123 -14.19 -0.52 -1.96
N ILE A 124 -13.19 -0.35 -2.82
CA ILE A 124 -13.33 -0.56 -4.28
C ILE A 124 -13.66 -2.02 -4.57
N LEU A 125 -12.91 -2.97 -3.96
CA LEU A 125 -13.12 -4.40 -4.16
C LEU A 125 -14.47 -4.87 -3.61
N SER A 126 -14.98 -4.27 -2.52
CA SER A 126 -16.32 -4.55 -2.02
C SER A 126 -17.41 -4.15 -3.00
N VAL A 127 -17.23 -3.04 -3.72
CA VAL A 127 -18.13 -2.65 -4.81
C VAL A 127 -18.06 -3.64 -5.97
N PHE A 128 -16.86 -4.03 -6.38
CA PHE A 128 -16.68 -5.02 -7.45
C PHE A 128 -17.37 -6.34 -7.12
N ALA A 129 -17.17 -6.87 -5.89
CA ALA A 129 -17.79 -8.11 -5.44
C ALA A 129 -19.31 -8.14 -5.53
N ARG A 130 -19.96 -6.95 -5.46
CA ARG A 130 -21.43 -6.82 -5.56
C ARG A 130 -21.95 -6.80 -7.01
N HIS A 131 -21.08 -6.56 -7.99
CA HIS A 131 -21.46 -6.36 -9.38
C HIS A 131 -20.99 -7.47 -10.33
N VAL A 132 -20.21 -8.43 -9.83
CA VAL A 132 -19.70 -9.57 -10.61
C VAL A 132 -20.07 -10.90 -9.97
N ALA A 133 -20.22 -11.93 -10.79
CA ALA A 133 -20.43 -13.30 -10.32
C ALA A 133 -19.21 -13.79 -9.51
N PRO A 134 -19.38 -14.73 -8.55
CA PRO A 134 -18.29 -15.24 -7.71
C PRO A 134 -17.07 -15.71 -8.50
N GLU A 135 -17.28 -16.34 -9.66
CA GLU A 135 -16.25 -16.88 -10.54
C GLU A 135 -15.37 -15.80 -11.16
N GLN A 136 -15.89 -14.59 -11.34
CA GLN A 136 -15.21 -13.45 -11.95
C GLN A 136 -14.52 -12.56 -10.91
N ARG A 137 -14.80 -12.72 -9.62
CA ARG A 137 -14.28 -11.85 -8.54
C ARG A 137 -12.77 -11.81 -8.50
N SER A 138 -12.11 -12.96 -8.62
CA SER A 138 -10.64 -13.06 -8.58
C SER A 138 -9.99 -12.19 -9.65
N ILE A 139 -10.49 -12.23 -10.88
CA ILE A 139 -9.97 -11.45 -12.01
C ILE A 139 -10.18 -9.95 -11.75
N VAL A 140 -11.39 -9.56 -11.35
CA VAL A 140 -11.73 -8.14 -11.14
C VAL A 140 -11.00 -7.55 -9.93
N PHE A 141 -10.76 -8.35 -8.89
CA PHE A 141 -9.93 -7.94 -7.75
C PHE A 141 -8.47 -7.76 -8.17
N GLY A 142 -7.95 -8.67 -9.00
CA GLY A 142 -6.63 -8.53 -9.61
C GLY A 142 -6.51 -7.24 -10.43
N MET A 143 -7.53 -6.89 -11.21
CA MET A 143 -7.56 -5.62 -11.97
C MET A 143 -7.50 -4.39 -11.07
N GLY A 144 -8.25 -4.37 -9.96
CA GLY A 144 -8.22 -3.26 -8.99
C GLY A 144 -6.84 -3.09 -8.35
N THR A 145 -6.20 -4.19 -7.95
CA THR A 145 -4.85 -4.18 -7.36
C THR A 145 -3.80 -3.77 -8.40
N ALA A 146 -3.89 -4.29 -9.62
CA ALA A 146 -3.00 -3.91 -10.72
C ALA A 146 -3.12 -2.42 -11.09
N ALA A 147 -4.33 -1.84 -11.01
CA ALA A 147 -4.55 -0.42 -11.26
C ALA A 147 -3.84 0.47 -10.23
N GLY A 148 -3.81 0.10 -8.96
CA GLY A 148 -3.00 0.81 -7.95
C GLY A 148 -1.50 0.77 -8.25
N SER A 149 -0.99 -0.39 -8.68
CA SER A 149 0.41 -0.54 -9.10
C SER A 149 0.71 0.22 -10.39
N ALA A 150 -0.26 0.28 -11.33
CA ALA A 150 -0.17 1.13 -12.53
C ALA A 150 -0.11 2.62 -12.15
N GLY A 151 -0.80 3.03 -11.07
CA GLY A 151 -0.67 4.37 -10.49
C GLY A 151 0.78 4.67 -10.09
N MET A 152 1.43 3.76 -9.36
CA MET A 152 2.84 3.88 -8.98
C MET A 152 3.75 4.01 -10.21
N PHE A 153 3.53 3.18 -11.23
CA PHE A 153 4.30 3.21 -12.48
C PHE A 153 4.13 4.54 -13.23
N LEU A 154 2.91 5.05 -13.35
CA LEU A 154 2.61 6.26 -14.13
C LEU A 154 2.97 7.55 -13.38
N PHE A 155 2.68 7.63 -12.07
CA PHE A 155 2.92 8.85 -11.30
C PHE A 155 4.40 9.10 -10.98
N SER A 156 5.25 8.07 -10.98
CA SER A 156 6.69 8.27 -10.78
C SER A 156 7.31 9.18 -11.86
N PRO A 157 7.25 8.84 -13.16
CA PRO A 157 7.79 9.74 -14.20
C PRO A 157 6.99 11.04 -14.32
N LEU A 158 5.66 11.00 -14.12
CA LEU A 158 4.83 12.20 -14.17
C LEU A 158 5.25 13.21 -13.10
N SER A 159 5.51 12.76 -11.86
CA SER A 159 5.91 13.63 -10.77
C SER A 159 7.24 14.31 -11.04
N VAL A 160 8.24 13.55 -11.52
CA VAL A 160 9.55 14.11 -11.88
C VAL A 160 9.40 15.17 -12.96
N LYS A 161 8.65 14.90 -14.03
CA LYS A 161 8.42 15.87 -15.12
C LYS A 161 7.66 17.12 -14.65
N LEU A 162 6.67 16.96 -13.79
CA LEU A 162 5.95 18.09 -13.21
C LEU A 162 6.87 18.94 -12.33
N ILE A 163 7.69 18.31 -11.49
CA ILE A 163 8.64 19.01 -10.59
C ILE A 163 9.69 19.76 -11.43
N GLU A 164 10.24 19.14 -12.46
CA GLU A 164 11.18 19.78 -13.37
C GLU A 164 10.59 21.00 -14.10
N SER A 165 9.31 20.91 -14.51
CA SER A 165 8.65 21.94 -15.32
C SER A 165 8.05 23.08 -14.51
N TYR A 166 7.49 22.80 -13.32
CA TYR A 166 6.66 23.73 -12.55
C TYR A 166 7.10 23.91 -11.09
N GLY A 167 8.14 23.17 -10.64
CA GLY A 167 8.53 23.11 -9.24
C GLY A 167 7.60 22.23 -8.40
N TRP A 168 8.04 21.91 -7.18
CA TRP A 168 7.35 20.95 -6.29
C TRP A 168 5.97 21.44 -5.83
N SER A 169 5.84 22.72 -5.48
CA SER A 169 4.59 23.33 -4.99
C SER A 169 3.49 23.24 -6.07
N SER A 170 3.75 23.78 -7.26
CA SER A 170 2.79 23.73 -8.37
C SER A 170 2.44 22.31 -8.79
N SER A 171 3.39 21.38 -8.72
CA SER A 171 3.17 19.96 -9.00
C SER A 171 2.18 19.34 -8.05
N LEU A 172 2.27 19.63 -6.75
CA LEU A 172 1.30 19.17 -5.73
C LEU A 172 -0.08 19.81 -5.95
N LEU A 173 -0.14 21.08 -6.39
CA LEU A 173 -1.42 21.73 -6.73
C LEU A 173 -2.09 21.09 -7.96
N ILE A 174 -1.32 20.74 -8.98
CA ILE A 174 -1.82 19.99 -10.14
C ILE A 174 -2.34 18.61 -9.71
N MET A 175 -1.59 17.90 -8.87
CA MET A 175 -2.05 16.62 -8.32
C MET A 175 -3.29 16.77 -7.45
N SER A 176 -3.39 17.86 -6.67
CA SER A 176 -4.60 18.19 -5.90
C SER A 176 -5.82 18.29 -6.82
N ALA A 177 -5.70 19.01 -7.93
CA ALA A 177 -6.78 19.13 -8.92
C ALA A 177 -7.15 17.76 -9.53
N LEU A 178 -6.17 16.88 -9.80
CA LEU A 178 -6.43 15.54 -10.30
C LEU A 178 -7.24 14.68 -9.30
N MET A 179 -7.02 14.85 -7.98
CA MET A 179 -7.80 14.10 -6.97
C MET A 179 -9.28 14.48 -6.97
N LEU A 180 -9.66 15.65 -7.43
CA LEU A 180 -11.06 16.05 -7.60
C LEU A 180 -11.79 15.26 -8.69
N LEU A 181 -11.08 14.47 -9.50
CA LEU A 181 -11.71 13.49 -10.40
C LEU A 181 -12.30 12.29 -9.65
N ILE A 182 -11.78 11.97 -8.45
CA ILE A 182 -12.27 10.82 -7.67
C ILE A 182 -13.77 10.93 -7.34
N PRO A 183 -14.31 12.04 -6.84
CA PRO A 183 -15.74 12.21 -6.64
C PRO A 183 -16.57 11.97 -7.91
N LEU A 184 -16.07 12.40 -9.07
CA LEU A 184 -16.76 12.20 -10.37
C LEU A 184 -16.70 10.73 -10.79
N LEU A 185 -15.54 10.10 -10.71
CA LEU A 185 -15.36 8.67 -11.01
C LEU A 185 -16.12 7.77 -10.04
N ALA A 186 -16.42 8.23 -8.83
CA ALA A 186 -17.20 7.48 -7.86
C ALA A 186 -18.71 7.47 -8.18
N ILE A 187 -19.22 8.34 -9.06
CA ILE A 187 -20.66 8.42 -9.39
C ILE A 187 -21.23 7.08 -9.86
N PRO A 188 -20.62 6.34 -10.80
CA PRO A 188 -21.14 5.04 -11.23
C PRO A 188 -21.14 3.98 -10.12
N LEU A 189 -20.33 4.16 -9.07
CA LEU A 189 -20.23 3.27 -7.93
C LEU A 189 -21.35 3.50 -6.88
N ARG A 190 -22.32 4.39 -7.18
CA ARG A 190 -23.54 4.56 -6.38
C ARG A 190 -24.36 3.28 -6.42
N GLY A 191 -24.61 2.66 -5.27
CA GLY A 191 -25.44 1.50 -5.11
C GLY A 191 -25.97 1.42 -3.68
N ASN A 192 -27.13 0.76 -3.49
CA ASN A 192 -27.69 0.59 -2.16
C ASN A 192 -26.78 -0.31 -1.30
N ALA A 193 -26.43 0.17 -0.13
CA ALA A 193 -25.63 -0.58 0.87
C ALA A 193 -26.30 -1.91 1.31
N LYS A 194 -27.57 -2.10 0.99
CA LYS A 194 -28.43 -3.20 1.50
C LYS A 194 -28.37 -4.51 0.70
N THR A 195 -27.61 -4.60 -0.42
CA THR A 195 -27.58 -5.81 -1.23
C THR A 195 -26.20 -6.44 -1.18
N GLY A 196 -25.97 -7.32 -0.22
CA GLY A 196 -24.73 -8.10 -0.15
C GLY A 196 -24.39 -8.65 1.23
N SER A 197 -25.37 -9.03 2.03
CA SER A 197 -25.09 -10.02 3.06
C SER A 197 -24.82 -11.35 2.34
N VAL A 198 -23.55 -11.68 2.09
CA VAL A 198 -23.13 -13.06 1.91
C VAL A 198 -23.74 -13.82 3.08
N ALA A 199 -24.46 -14.92 2.78
CA ALA A 199 -25.03 -15.79 3.81
C ALA A 199 -23.97 -16.06 4.88
N ILE A 200 -24.20 -15.49 6.06
CA ILE A 200 -23.34 -15.65 7.21
C ILE A 200 -23.61 -17.05 7.69
N GLU A 201 -22.63 -17.95 7.52
CA GLU A 201 -22.64 -19.24 8.21
C GLU A 201 -22.96 -19.00 9.69
N ASN A 202 -23.94 -19.77 10.19
CA ASN A 202 -24.48 -19.69 11.54
C ASN A 202 -23.40 -20.00 12.61
N MET A 203 -22.61 -19.01 12.94
CA MET A 203 -21.73 -19.06 14.11
C MET A 203 -22.03 -17.85 15.00
N ASN A 204 -22.45 -18.11 16.23
CA ASN A 204 -22.82 -17.09 17.22
C ASN A 204 -21.62 -16.34 17.83
N GLN A 205 -20.48 -16.24 17.12
CA GLN A 205 -19.29 -15.56 17.62
C GLN A 205 -19.42 -14.05 17.51
N THR A 206 -19.27 -13.36 18.63
CA THR A 206 -19.23 -11.88 18.69
C THR A 206 -17.87 -11.35 18.24
N ILE A 207 -17.83 -10.05 17.89
CA ILE A 207 -16.57 -9.34 17.54
C ILE A 207 -15.54 -9.44 18.68
N ALA A 208 -15.98 -9.30 19.94
CA ALA A 208 -15.10 -9.36 21.11
C ALA A 208 -14.49 -10.76 21.30
N GLU A 209 -15.27 -11.80 21.06
CA GLU A 209 -14.80 -13.19 21.13
C GLU A 209 -13.80 -13.49 20.01
N ALA A 210 -14.09 -13.08 18.77
CA ALA A 210 -13.18 -13.24 17.63
C ALA A 210 -11.85 -12.52 17.85
N LEU A 211 -11.90 -11.32 18.42
CA LEU A 211 -10.71 -10.55 18.76
C LEU A 211 -9.88 -11.25 19.86
N ARG A 212 -10.53 -11.70 20.91
CA ARG A 212 -9.88 -12.42 22.02
C ARG A 212 -9.25 -13.72 21.53
N GLU A 213 -9.95 -14.49 20.69
CA GLU A 213 -9.45 -15.72 20.07
C GLU A 213 -8.20 -15.43 19.21
N ALA A 214 -8.24 -14.41 18.34
CA ALA A 214 -7.13 -14.06 17.49
C ALA A 214 -5.91 -13.55 18.28
N MET A 215 -6.13 -12.68 19.27
CA MET A 215 -5.05 -12.16 20.13
C MET A 215 -4.43 -13.22 21.05
N GLY A 216 -5.14 -14.30 21.33
CA GLY A 216 -4.60 -15.48 22.01
C GLY A 216 -3.92 -16.49 21.08
N HIS A 217 -4.03 -16.33 19.76
CA HIS A 217 -3.54 -17.31 18.79
C HIS A 217 -2.11 -17.00 18.31
N LYS A 218 -1.17 -17.86 18.69
CA LYS A 218 0.27 -17.65 18.40
C LYS A 218 0.57 -17.39 16.93
N SER A 219 -0.01 -18.15 15.99
CA SER A 219 0.21 -17.97 14.55
C SER A 219 -0.31 -16.63 14.05
N PHE A 220 -1.40 -16.09 14.62
CA PHE A 220 -1.92 -14.78 14.28
C PHE A 220 -0.98 -13.65 14.74
N LEU A 221 -0.46 -13.76 15.97
CA LEU A 221 0.50 -12.78 16.49
C LEU A 221 1.80 -12.78 15.69
N LEU A 222 2.32 -13.96 15.33
CA LEU A 222 3.50 -14.09 14.48
C LEU A 222 3.26 -13.49 13.09
N LEU A 223 2.11 -13.79 12.46
CA LEU A 223 1.72 -13.22 11.17
C LEU A 223 1.64 -11.69 11.22
N THR A 224 0.99 -11.15 12.26
CA THR A 224 0.83 -9.72 12.49
C THR A 224 2.18 -9.03 12.69
N SER A 225 3.07 -9.63 13.49
CA SER A 225 4.43 -9.13 13.72
C SER A 225 5.30 -9.19 12.46
N GLY A 226 5.16 -10.24 11.65
CA GLY A 226 5.88 -10.33 10.37
C GLY A 226 5.38 -9.31 9.35
N PHE A 227 4.07 -9.05 9.30
CA PHE A 227 3.51 -8.08 8.37
C PHE A 227 3.86 -6.62 8.72
N PHE A 228 4.17 -6.33 9.98
CA PHE A 228 4.82 -5.09 10.40
C PHE A 228 6.10 -4.80 9.62
N VAL A 229 6.94 -5.83 9.41
CA VAL A 229 8.21 -5.68 8.68
C VAL A 229 7.98 -5.34 7.21
N CYS A 230 6.91 -5.87 6.60
CA CYS A 230 6.52 -5.47 5.25
C CYS A 230 6.30 -3.96 5.18
N GLY A 231 5.54 -3.41 6.13
CA GLY A 231 5.29 -1.96 6.22
C GLY A 231 6.57 -1.16 6.34
N PHE A 232 7.45 -1.56 7.24
CA PHE A 232 8.74 -0.90 7.44
C PHE A 232 9.55 -0.81 6.13
N GLN A 233 9.77 -1.93 5.46
CA GLN A 233 10.58 -2.00 4.23
C GLN A 233 9.95 -1.22 3.07
N VAL A 234 8.66 -1.46 2.81
CA VAL A 234 7.95 -0.87 1.67
C VAL A 234 7.83 0.65 1.80
N ALA A 235 7.47 1.13 2.98
CA ALA A 235 7.28 2.57 3.18
C ALA A 235 8.60 3.33 3.20
N PHE A 236 9.65 2.76 3.81
CA PHE A 236 11.00 3.33 3.78
C PHE A 236 11.48 3.50 2.32
N ILE A 237 11.42 2.44 1.51
CA ILE A 237 11.85 2.50 0.12
C ILE A 237 11.02 3.52 -0.67
N THR A 238 9.69 3.52 -0.53
CA THR A 238 8.83 4.46 -1.25
C THR A 238 9.15 5.91 -0.91
N ALA A 239 9.43 6.22 0.36
CA ALA A 239 9.65 7.59 0.80
C ALA A 239 11.09 8.08 0.55
N HIS A 240 12.08 7.23 0.76
CA HIS A 240 13.48 7.66 0.84
C HIS A 240 14.39 7.15 -0.29
N PHE A 241 13.96 6.14 -1.08
CA PHE A 241 14.80 5.59 -2.13
C PHE A 241 15.15 6.61 -3.25
N PRO A 242 14.21 7.47 -3.71
CA PRO A 242 14.56 8.53 -4.66
C PRO A 242 15.65 9.47 -4.12
N LYS A 243 15.51 9.90 -2.87
CA LYS A 243 16.49 10.75 -2.20
C LYS A 243 17.83 10.05 -2.02
N TYR A 244 17.81 8.76 -1.63
CA TYR A 244 19.01 7.94 -1.51
C TYR A 244 19.78 7.86 -2.81
N ILE A 245 19.11 7.62 -3.96
CA ILE A 245 19.75 7.57 -5.29
C ILE A 245 20.40 8.91 -5.66
N SER A 246 19.73 10.01 -5.29
CA SER A 246 20.28 11.36 -5.48
C SER A 246 21.50 11.60 -4.59
N ASP A 247 21.45 11.20 -3.31
CA ASP A 247 22.54 11.39 -2.33
C ASP A 247 23.83 10.66 -2.74
N ILE A 248 23.70 9.50 -3.36
CA ILE A 248 24.88 8.74 -3.87
C ILE A 248 25.32 9.19 -5.26
N GLY A 249 24.71 10.25 -5.82
CA GLY A 249 25.08 10.84 -7.11
C GLY A 249 24.71 10.01 -8.34
N LEU A 250 23.78 9.06 -8.21
CA LEU A 250 23.37 8.15 -9.29
C LEU A 250 22.02 8.50 -9.94
N ASP A 251 21.41 9.64 -9.57
CA ASP A 251 20.15 10.08 -10.19
C ASP A 251 20.39 10.78 -11.54
N VAL A 252 21.01 10.06 -12.43
CA VAL A 252 21.32 10.53 -13.79
C VAL A 252 20.14 10.30 -14.74
N SER A 253 20.10 11.05 -15.84
CA SER A 253 19.08 10.86 -16.88
C SER A 253 19.33 9.57 -17.67
N LEU A 254 18.30 8.76 -17.79
CA LEU A 254 18.27 7.51 -18.55
C LEU A 254 17.02 7.50 -19.45
N GLY A 255 17.20 7.72 -20.76
CA GLY A 255 16.08 7.74 -21.70
C GLY A 255 15.03 8.83 -21.40
N GLY A 256 15.46 10.01 -20.91
CA GLY A 256 14.60 11.15 -20.64
C GLY A 256 13.90 11.14 -19.26
N LEU A 257 14.19 10.15 -18.42
CA LEU A 257 13.77 10.09 -17.03
C LEU A 257 14.98 9.87 -16.12
N THR A 258 14.89 10.24 -14.85
CA THR A 258 15.95 9.95 -13.88
C THR A 258 15.94 8.49 -13.45
N VAL A 259 17.09 7.98 -12.97
CA VAL A 259 17.21 6.61 -12.44
C VAL A 259 16.26 6.40 -11.28
N ALA A 260 16.05 7.40 -10.43
CA ALA A 260 15.09 7.33 -9.32
C ALA A 260 13.64 7.17 -9.82
N ALA A 261 13.27 7.89 -10.89
CA ALA A 261 11.95 7.75 -11.51
C ALA A 261 11.73 6.34 -12.05
N TRP A 262 12.72 5.81 -12.78
CA TRP A 262 12.69 4.43 -13.26
C TRP A 262 12.61 3.42 -12.13
N ALA A 263 13.38 3.61 -11.06
CA ALA A 263 13.41 2.70 -9.90
C ALA A 263 12.01 2.50 -9.30
N ILE A 264 11.33 3.57 -8.95
CA ILE A 264 9.98 3.51 -8.36
C ILE A 264 8.95 3.02 -9.39
N ALA A 265 9.05 3.46 -10.65
CA ALA A 265 8.16 2.99 -11.71
C ALA A 265 8.28 1.47 -11.92
N LEU A 266 9.49 0.94 -11.99
CA LEU A 266 9.73 -0.49 -12.18
C LEU A 266 9.27 -1.32 -10.97
N ILE A 267 9.45 -0.83 -9.74
CA ILE A 267 8.84 -1.47 -8.57
C ILE A 267 7.32 -1.60 -8.77
N GLY A 268 6.63 -0.53 -9.20
CA GLY A 268 5.20 -0.56 -9.48
C GLY A 268 4.82 -1.53 -10.60
N LEU A 269 5.55 -1.51 -11.71
CA LEU A 269 5.29 -2.39 -12.85
C LEU A 269 5.45 -3.87 -12.50
N PHE A 270 6.60 -4.22 -11.90
CA PHE A 270 6.89 -5.61 -11.56
C PHE A 270 6.07 -6.11 -10.37
N ASN A 271 5.54 -5.21 -9.51
CA ASN A 271 4.58 -5.58 -8.47
C ASN A 271 3.28 -6.19 -9.04
N ILE A 272 2.85 -5.79 -10.23
CA ILE A 272 1.68 -6.40 -10.90
C ILE A 272 1.93 -7.91 -11.09
N PHE A 273 3.08 -8.27 -11.66
CA PHE A 273 3.43 -9.66 -11.92
C PHE A 273 3.67 -10.44 -10.63
N GLY A 274 4.41 -9.85 -9.67
CA GLY A 274 4.69 -10.47 -8.38
C GLY A 274 3.44 -10.78 -7.57
N SER A 275 2.51 -9.83 -7.47
CA SER A 275 1.25 -10.00 -6.75
C SER A 275 0.35 -11.07 -7.40
N LEU A 276 0.26 -11.09 -8.72
CA LEU A 276 -0.49 -12.14 -9.45
C LEU A 276 0.12 -13.51 -9.25
N ALA A 277 1.45 -13.63 -9.40
CA ALA A 277 2.17 -14.87 -9.18
C ALA A 277 1.98 -15.39 -7.75
N SER A 278 2.08 -14.51 -6.74
CA SER A 278 1.85 -14.87 -5.34
C SER A 278 0.43 -15.39 -5.09
N GLY A 279 -0.58 -14.76 -5.70
CA GLY A 279 -1.96 -15.22 -5.61
C GLY A 279 -2.16 -16.65 -6.16
N VAL A 280 -1.54 -16.94 -7.32
CA VAL A 280 -1.61 -18.29 -7.95
C VAL A 280 -0.80 -19.32 -7.15
N LEU A 281 0.42 -18.97 -6.76
CA LEU A 281 1.30 -19.87 -6.00
C LEU A 281 0.73 -20.18 -4.61
N GLY A 282 0.05 -19.21 -3.96
CA GLY A 282 -0.61 -19.39 -2.67
C GLY A 282 -1.76 -20.41 -2.66
N GLN A 283 -2.25 -20.84 -3.85
CA GLN A 283 -3.21 -21.93 -3.96
C GLN A 283 -2.54 -23.31 -3.91
N LYS A 284 -1.24 -23.39 -4.24
CA LYS A 284 -0.51 -24.66 -4.36
C LYS A 284 0.49 -24.87 -3.23
N TYR A 285 1.05 -23.83 -2.68
CA TYR A 285 2.13 -23.88 -1.69
C TYR A 285 1.69 -23.37 -0.33
N SER A 286 2.38 -23.81 0.73
CA SER A 286 2.19 -23.31 2.10
C SER A 286 2.43 -21.82 2.16
N LYS A 287 1.43 -21.08 2.64
CA LYS A 287 1.47 -19.61 2.73
C LYS A 287 2.51 -19.09 3.74
N PRO A 288 2.69 -19.73 4.92
CA PRO A 288 3.77 -19.36 5.83
C PRO A 288 5.16 -19.47 5.20
N MET A 289 5.41 -20.58 4.48
CA MET A 289 6.70 -20.78 3.78
C MET A 289 6.90 -19.77 2.66
N MET A 290 5.84 -19.47 1.90
CA MET A 290 5.89 -18.42 0.88
C MET A 290 6.25 -17.07 1.49
N LEU A 291 5.63 -16.68 2.61
CA LEU A 291 5.94 -15.44 3.32
C LEU A 291 7.39 -15.43 3.80
N SER A 292 7.86 -16.54 4.39
CA SER A 292 9.25 -16.69 4.83
C SER A 292 10.23 -16.44 3.67
N TYR A 293 10.01 -17.10 2.52
CA TYR A 293 10.87 -16.92 1.34
C TYR A 293 10.78 -15.51 0.72
N LEU A 294 9.61 -14.88 0.73
CA LEU A 294 9.43 -13.52 0.24
C LEU A 294 10.23 -12.51 1.09
N TYR A 295 10.16 -12.61 2.42
CA TYR A 295 10.93 -11.73 3.31
C TYR A 295 12.44 -12.01 3.23
N LEU A 296 12.85 -13.27 3.18
CA LEU A 296 14.24 -13.63 2.99
C LEU A 296 14.78 -13.13 1.64
N GLY A 297 13.99 -13.30 0.57
CA GLY A 297 14.33 -12.82 -0.77
C GLY A 297 14.53 -11.30 -0.81
N ARG A 298 13.66 -10.52 -0.14
CA ARG A 298 13.84 -9.07 -0.01
C ARG A 298 15.12 -8.72 0.75
N SER A 299 15.41 -9.43 1.85
CA SER A 299 16.62 -9.20 2.63
C SER A 299 17.87 -9.50 1.84
N ILE A 300 17.90 -10.62 1.10
CA ILE A 300 19.02 -10.99 0.23
C ILE A 300 19.19 -9.95 -0.89
N ALA A 301 18.11 -9.56 -1.55
CA ALA A 301 18.16 -8.55 -2.63
C ALA A 301 18.70 -7.22 -2.11
N THR A 302 18.22 -6.77 -0.93
CA THR A 302 18.68 -5.52 -0.33
C THR A 302 20.14 -5.61 0.13
N ALA A 303 20.53 -6.70 0.79
CA ALA A 303 21.92 -6.90 1.20
C ALA A 303 22.88 -6.97 -0.01
N ALA A 304 22.48 -7.68 -1.08
CA ALA A 304 23.27 -7.71 -2.31
C ALA A 304 23.39 -6.33 -2.95
N PHE A 305 22.30 -5.54 -2.99
CA PHE A 305 22.31 -4.17 -3.49
C PHE A 305 23.28 -3.26 -2.72
N LEU A 306 23.35 -3.41 -1.38
CA LEU A 306 24.22 -2.60 -0.54
C LEU A 306 25.70 -3.02 -0.60
N LEU A 307 25.97 -4.31 -0.81
CA LEU A 307 27.34 -4.87 -0.81
C LEU A 307 28.00 -4.83 -2.18
N LEU A 308 27.21 -4.84 -3.25
CA LEU A 308 27.73 -4.78 -4.63
C LEU A 308 27.94 -3.31 -5.07
N PRO A 309 28.77 -3.08 -6.09
CA PRO A 309 28.96 -1.73 -6.64
C PRO A 309 27.63 -1.12 -7.06
N GLN A 310 27.33 0.05 -6.51
CA GLN A 310 26.12 0.79 -6.84
C GLN A 310 26.30 1.53 -8.16
N THR A 311 25.45 1.19 -9.10
CA THR A 311 25.42 1.75 -10.46
C THR A 311 23.96 1.97 -10.86
N PRO A 312 23.66 2.78 -11.88
CA PRO A 312 22.30 2.86 -12.42
C PRO A 312 21.70 1.49 -12.77
N THR A 313 22.51 0.58 -13.30
CA THR A 313 22.08 -0.79 -13.64
C THR A 313 21.73 -1.61 -12.40
N SER A 314 22.54 -1.55 -11.34
CA SER A 314 22.25 -2.29 -10.10
C SER A 314 20.99 -1.77 -9.42
N ILE A 315 20.72 -0.45 -9.47
CA ILE A 315 19.47 0.17 -8.98
C ILE A 315 18.26 -0.37 -9.77
N ILE A 316 18.35 -0.42 -11.10
CA ILE A 316 17.28 -0.95 -11.96
C ILE A 316 17.02 -2.45 -11.65
N ILE A 317 18.06 -3.26 -11.57
CA ILE A 317 17.92 -4.69 -11.24
C ILE A 317 17.29 -4.87 -9.85
N TYR A 318 17.78 -4.14 -8.84
CA TYR A 318 17.20 -4.14 -7.51
C TYR A 318 15.71 -3.77 -7.53
N SER A 319 15.33 -2.74 -8.29
CA SER A 319 13.95 -2.27 -8.41
C SER A 319 13.04 -3.31 -9.04
N ILE A 320 13.51 -4.04 -10.06
CA ILE A 320 12.80 -5.15 -10.69
C ILE A 320 12.56 -6.28 -9.67
N ILE A 321 13.61 -6.71 -8.98
CA ILE A 321 13.53 -7.79 -7.99
C ILE A 321 12.61 -7.38 -6.84
N MET A 322 12.80 -6.17 -6.30
CA MET A 322 11.93 -5.66 -5.24
C MET A 322 10.48 -5.53 -5.70
N GLY A 323 10.25 -5.10 -6.95
CA GLY A 323 8.91 -5.05 -7.53
C GLY A 323 8.20 -6.40 -7.51
N LEU A 324 8.87 -7.47 -7.97
CA LEU A 324 8.33 -8.83 -7.93
C LEU A 324 7.99 -9.29 -6.50
N LEU A 325 8.75 -8.85 -5.51
CA LEU A 325 8.56 -9.22 -4.11
C LEU A 325 7.67 -8.23 -3.33
N TRP A 326 7.29 -7.08 -3.91
CA TRP A 326 6.77 -5.88 -3.23
C TRP A 326 5.53 -6.15 -2.38
N LEU A 327 4.37 -6.31 -2.98
CA LEU A 327 3.12 -6.64 -2.29
C LEU A 327 2.72 -8.12 -2.43
N SER A 328 3.66 -8.96 -2.84
CA SER A 328 3.46 -10.41 -2.95
C SER A 328 3.14 -11.09 -1.62
N THR A 329 3.40 -10.40 -0.50
CA THR A 329 3.05 -10.85 0.85
C THR A 329 1.57 -10.63 1.20
N VAL A 330 0.84 -9.76 0.50
CA VAL A 330 -0.53 -9.35 0.88
C VAL A 330 -1.53 -10.49 0.71
N ALA A 331 -1.51 -11.16 -0.45
CA ALA A 331 -2.43 -12.26 -0.74
C ALA A 331 -2.28 -13.44 0.23
N PRO A 332 -1.07 -14.01 0.47
CA PRO A 332 -0.90 -15.10 1.41
C PRO A 332 -1.19 -14.70 2.86
N THR A 333 -0.92 -13.44 3.27
CA THR A 333 -1.26 -12.94 4.61
C THR A 333 -2.77 -12.96 4.85
N ASN A 334 -3.56 -12.38 3.93
CA ASN A 334 -5.02 -12.37 4.07
C ASN A 334 -5.62 -13.79 3.97
N ALA A 335 -5.06 -14.64 3.12
CA ALA A 335 -5.48 -16.02 2.99
C ALA A 335 -5.20 -16.82 4.28
N LEU A 336 -4.08 -16.59 4.97
CA LEU A 336 -3.80 -17.21 6.28
C LEU A 336 -4.82 -16.80 7.34
N VAL A 337 -5.19 -15.53 7.41
CA VAL A 337 -6.24 -15.06 8.34
C VAL A 337 -7.57 -15.78 8.04
N ALA A 338 -7.91 -15.92 6.75
CA ALA A 338 -9.12 -16.61 6.33
C ALA A 338 -9.09 -18.12 6.67
N VAL A 339 -7.94 -18.78 6.52
CA VAL A 339 -7.77 -20.20 6.88
C VAL A 339 -7.88 -20.39 8.38
N MET A 340 -7.22 -19.55 9.20
CA MET A 340 -7.22 -19.69 10.65
C MET A 340 -8.58 -19.40 11.28
N PHE A 341 -9.28 -18.33 10.89
CA PHE A 341 -10.45 -17.82 11.60
C PHE A 341 -11.76 -17.87 10.79
N GLY A 342 -11.69 -18.26 9.51
CA GLY A 342 -12.82 -18.19 8.58
C GLY A 342 -13.05 -16.78 8.03
N THR A 343 -14.14 -16.63 7.27
CA THR A 343 -14.43 -15.40 6.51
C THR A 343 -15.28 -14.37 7.26
N ARG A 344 -15.96 -14.78 8.35
CA ARG A 344 -16.93 -13.92 9.07
C ARG A 344 -16.32 -12.62 9.58
N HIS A 345 -15.18 -12.70 10.27
CA HIS A 345 -14.49 -11.54 10.84
C HIS A 345 -13.20 -11.18 10.09
N LEU A 346 -13.05 -11.66 8.85
CA LEU A 346 -11.85 -11.48 8.04
C LEU A 346 -11.47 -10.00 7.85
N GLY A 347 -12.46 -9.14 7.62
CA GLY A 347 -12.23 -7.70 7.46
C GLY A 347 -11.63 -7.05 8.71
N MET A 348 -12.13 -7.40 9.90
CA MET A 348 -11.62 -6.89 11.17
C MET A 348 -10.22 -7.44 11.47
N LEU A 349 -10.04 -8.76 11.41
CA LEU A 349 -8.77 -9.41 11.73
C LEU A 349 -7.68 -9.05 10.71
N GLY A 350 -8.01 -9.02 9.42
CA GLY A 350 -7.13 -8.51 8.37
C GLY A 350 -6.79 -7.02 8.56
N GLY A 351 -7.74 -6.24 9.08
CA GLY A 351 -7.54 -4.85 9.45
C GLY A 351 -6.52 -4.67 10.58
N ILE A 352 -6.49 -5.55 11.58
CA ILE A 352 -5.49 -5.54 12.65
C ILE A 352 -4.09 -5.85 12.09
N VAL A 353 -3.99 -6.88 11.25
CA VAL A 353 -2.74 -7.22 10.56
C VAL A 353 -2.26 -6.05 9.70
N PHE A 354 -3.18 -5.40 8.97
CA PHE A 354 -2.87 -4.21 8.18
C PHE A 354 -2.46 -3.02 9.05
N PHE A 355 -3.08 -2.82 10.20
CA PHE A 355 -2.69 -1.74 11.13
C PHE A 355 -1.26 -1.95 11.65
N SER A 356 -0.86 -3.18 11.95
CA SER A 356 0.53 -3.50 12.29
C SER A 356 1.50 -3.12 11.15
N HIS A 357 1.14 -3.40 9.90
CA HIS A 357 1.89 -2.95 8.73
C HIS A 357 2.05 -1.42 8.71
N GLN A 358 1.00 -0.67 9.05
CA GLN A 358 1.06 0.79 9.06
C GLN A 358 1.91 1.34 10.20
N ILE A 359 1.96 0.67 11.35
CA ILE A 359 2.92 0.99 12.42
C ILE A 359 4.35 0.75 11.92
N GLY A 360 4.61 -0.37 11.24
CA GLY A 360 5.88 -0.63 10.59
C GLY A 360 6.25 0.44 9.57
N SER A 361 5.28 0.84 8.75
CA SER A 361 5.44 1.92 7.76
C SER A 361 5.80 3.25 8.42
N PHE A 362 5.12 3.60 9.52
CA PHE A 362 5.44 4.79 10.31
C PHE A 362 6.90 4.78 10.75
N LEU A 363 7.33 3.69 11.39
CA LEU A 363 8.69 3.59 11.93
C LEU A 363 9.76 3.56 10.82
N GLY A 364 9.51 2.85 9.71
CA GLY A 364 10.44 2.79 8.59
C GLY A 364 10.69 4.16 7.95
N VAL A 365 9.64 4.93 7.73
CA VAL A 365 9.75 6.28 7.14
C VAL A 365 10.33 7.27 8.14
N TYR A 366 9.85 7.26 9.39
CA TYR A 366 10.34 8.17 10.42
C TYR A 366 11.83 7.96 10.69
N PHE A 367 12.24 6.72 10.93
CA PHE A 367 13.67 6.41 11.15
C PHE A 367 14.50 6.66 9.89
N GLY A 368 13.93 6.45 8.69
CA GLY A 368 14.59 6.83 7.44
C GLY A 368 15.03 8.29 7.43
N GLY A 369 14.12 9.21 7.75
CA GLY A 369 14.43 10.64 7.83
C GLY A 369 15.34 10.99 9.01
N TYR A 370 14.98 10.53 10.21
CA TYR A 370 15.69 10.87 11.45
C TYR A 370 17.15 10.39 11.44
N LEU A 371 17.40 9.12 11.11
CA LEU A 371 18.76 8.57 11.10
C LEU A 371 19.59 9.16 9.96
N ARG A 372 18.96 9.53 8.84
CA ARG A 372 19.63 10.28 7.76
C ARG A 372 20.14 11.64 8.25
N ASP A 373 19.35 12.37 9.04
CA ASP A 373 19.77 13.67 9.60
C ASP A 373 20.86 13.52 10.65
N VAL A 374 20.83 12.45 11.47
CA VAL A 374 21.81 12.18 12.53
C VAL A 374 23.14 11.66 11.99
N TYR A 375 23.10 10.71 11.06
CA TYR A 375 24.31 9.99 10.58
C TYR A 375 24.79 10.46 9.20
N GLY A 376 24.04 11.31 8.50
CA GLY A 376 24.39 11.76 7.16
C GLY A 376 24.16 10.71 6.06
N SER A 377 23.71 9.48 6.40
CA SER A 377 23.46 8.39 5.46
C SER A 377 22.21 7.58 5.82
N TYR A 378 21.71 6.79 4.85
CA TYR A 378 20.61 5.84 5.07
C TYR A 378 21.10 4.42 5.48
N ASP A 379 22.40 4.18 5.62
CA ASP A 379 22.97 2.84 5.80
C ASP A 379 22.38 2.10 6.99
N VAL A 380 22.23 2.78 8.12
CA VAL A 380 21.67 2.19 9.35
C VAL A 380 20.24 1.66 9.10
N VAL A 381 19.40 2.43 8.39
CA VAL A 381 18.02 2.02 8.13
C VAL A 381 17.96 0.90 7.10
N TRP A 382 18.82 0.92 6.08
CA TRP A 382 18.92 -0.15 5.11
C TRP A 382 19.27 -1.49 5.79
N TRP A 383 20.32 -1.51 6.63
CA TRP A 383 20.73 -2.72 7.35
C TRP A 383 19.70 -3.15 8.40
N LEU A 384 19.02 -2.20 9.05
CA LEU A 384 17.89 -2.51 9.92
C LEU A 384 16.76 -3.20 9.13
N GLY A 385 16.45 -2.70 7.93
CA GLY A 385 15.48 -3.32 7.03
C GLY A 385 15.85 -4.74 6.62
N VAL A 386 17.15 -5.00 6.36
CA VAL A 386 17.67 -6.36 6.09
C VAL A 386 17.49 -7.26 7.31
N ALA A 387 17.90 -6.81 8.49
CA ALA A 387 17.79 -7.59 9.73
C ALA A 387 16.33 -7.92 10.09
N LEU A 388 15.43 -6.93 9.99
CA LEU A 388 14.00 -7.12 10.19
C LEU A 388 13.40 -8.12 9.19
N GLY A 389 13.83 -8.07 7.92
CA GLY A 389 13.34 -9.02 6.91
C GLY A 389 13.79 -10.45 7.18
N VAL A 390 15.03 -10.67 7.64
CA VAL A 390 15.48 -11.99 8.10
C VAL A 390 14.67 -12.44 9.33
N ALA A 391 14.45 -11.54 10.30
CA ALA A 391 13.63 -11.83 11.47
C ALA A 391 12.19 -12.20 11.06
N ALA A 392 11.59 -11.47 10.10
CA ALA A 392 10.27 -11.80 9.58
C ALA A 392 10.24 -13.17 8.91
N ALA A 393 11.27 -13.53 8.12
CA ALA A 393 11.37 -14.85 7.52
C ALA A 393 11.36 -15.96 8.59
N ILE A 394 12.11 -15.78 9.68
CA ILE A 394 12.17 -16.72 10.81
C ILE A 394 10.82 -16.78 11.55
N ILE A 395 10.17 -15.63 11.78
CA ILE A 395 8.89 -15.51 12.47
C ILE A 395 7.77 -16.24 11.71
N HIS A 396 7.79 -16.22 10.37
CA HIS A 396 6.76 -16.90 9.57
C HIS A 396 6.92 -18.43 9.55
N TRP A 397 8.12 -18.96 9.79
CA TRP A 397 8.39 -20.39 9.70
C TRP A 397 7.50 -21.27 10.61
N PRO A 398 7.30 -20.94 11.91
CA PRO A 398 6.49 -21.75 12.81
C PRO A 398 4.99 -21.51 12.71
N ILE A 399 4.50 -20.65 11.79
CA ILE A 399 3.07 -20.39 11.62
C ILE A 399 2.38 -21.66 11.11
N LYS A 400 1.32 -22.06 11.80
CA LYS A 400 0.47 -23.18 11.39
C LYS A 400 -0.66 -22.69 10.49
N GLU A 401 -0.76 -23.30 9.32
CA GLU A 401 -1.82 -23.03 8.33
C GLU A 401 -3.01 -23.98 8.58
N THR A 402 -3.61 -23.89 9.76
CA THR A 402 -4.75 -24.73 10.16
C THR A 402 -5.85 -23.88 10.78
N PRO A 403 -7.12 -24.23 10.57
CA PRO A 403 -8.23 -23.58 11.28
C PRO A 403 -8.07 -23.70 12.80
N VAL A 404 -8.55 -22.69 13.52
CA VAL A 404 -8.65 -22.73 14.98
C VAL A 404 -9.70 -23.78 15.38
N GLU A 405 -9.30 -24.70 16.26
CA GLU A 405 -10.21 -25.69 16.82
C GLU A 405 -11.19 -24.98 17.79
N ARG A 406 -12.46 -24.99 17.43
CA ARG A 406 -13.53 -24.47 18.27
C ARG A 406 -14.34 -25.63 18.83
N PRO A 407 -14.66 -25.64 20.13
CA PRO A 407 -15.57 -26.67 20.67
C PRO A 407 -16.89 -26.58 19.93
N VAL A 408 -17.35 -27.73 19.42
CA VAL A 408 -18.69 -27.86 18.86
C VAL A 408 -19.66 -27.64 20.02
N THR A 409 -20.31 -26.49 20.07
CA THR A 409 -21.42 -26.28 21.03
C THR A 409 -22.55 -27.17 20.59
N ALA A 410 -22.84 -28.21 21.40
CA ALA A 410 -23.93 -29.16 21.22
C ALA A 410 -25.29 -28.45 21.33
#